data_c76403e18916006ed024eaa21e48df81
#
_entry.id   c76403e18916006ed024eaa21e48df81
#
_cell.length_a   1.000
_cell.length_b   1.000
_cell.length_c   1.000
_cell.angle_alpha   90.00
_cell.angle_beta   90.00
_cell.angle_gamma   90.00
#
_symmetry.space_group_name_H-M   'P 1'
#
loop_
_entity.id
_entity.type
_entity.pdbx_description
1 polymer ?
#
loop_
_entity_poly.entity_id
_entity_poly.type
_entity_poly.pdbx_seq_one_letter_code
_entity_poly.pdbx_strand_id
1 'polypeptide(L)'
;PDFSWETLKNGSFTAGMEDYFADQFPLRDDWTGLKARTEQLIGKRLFNNIYLCEGETLISKVDAPADGLEKANLNYVSQLAEKSDIPMYLGLIPSAAEVWRDKLPEGAESWDQNAYLAQAAGLGLPMIDFSAALTAHADEPIFYRTDHHWTSLGAFYGANALLEVLGRESLKQESFTPEIASTSFV
;
A
#
# COMPACT_ATOMS: atom_id res chain seq x y z
N PRO A 1 -31.96 3.47 11.67
CA PRO A 1 -32.01 4.81 11.08
C PRO A 1 -33.24 5.56 11.59
N ASP A 2 -33.07 6.84 11.93
CA ASP A 2 -34.18 7.67 12.41
C ASP A 2 -35.06 8.12 11.24
N PHE A 3 -36.38 7.86 11.36
CA PHE A 3 -37.32 8.25 10.34
C PHE A 3 -37.73 9.72 10.48
N SER A 4 -37.60 10.48 9.39
CA SER A 4 -38.21 11.79 9.19
C SER A 4 -38.61 11.97 7.73
N TRP A 5 -39.51 12.92 7.45
CA TRP A 5 -39.87 13.24 6.07
C TRP A 5 -38.69 13.81 5.28
N GLU A 6 -37.76 14.44 5.93
CA GLU A 6 -36.53 14.96 5.34
C GLU A 6 -35.58 13.82 4.96
N THR A 7 -35.33 12.86 5.87
CA THR A 7 -34.46 11.71 5.63
C THR A 7 -35.06 10.75 4.60
N LEU A 8 -36.37 10.68 4.49
CA LEU A 8 -37.04 9.91 3.43
C LEU A 8 -36.87 10.57 2.07
N LYS A 9 -37.05 11.90 1.98
CA LYS A 9 -36.95 12.63 0.71
C LYS A 9 -35.52 12.69 0.15
N ASN A 10 -34.53 12.83 1.01
CA ASN A 10 -33.12 12.85 0.61
C ASN A 10 -32.49 11.46 0.45
N GLY A 11 -33.25 10.39 0.69
CA GLY A 11 -32.81 9.01 0.51
C GLY A 11 -31.95 8.45 1.67
N SER A 12 -31.61 9.24 2.70
CA SER A 12 -30.75 8.77 3.78
C SER A 12 -31.44 7.72 4.68
N PHE A 13 -32.77 7.79 4.82
CA PHE A 13 -33.53 6.76 5.55
C PHE A 13 -33.49 5.42 4.82
N THR A 14 -33.75 5.41 3.50
CA THR A 14 -33.74 4.18 2.72
C THR A 14 -32.34 3.56 2.65
N ALA A 15 -31.29 4.36 2.46
CA ALA A 15 -29.91 3.89 2.52
C ALA A 15 -29.58 3.28 3.89
N GLY A 16 -29.95 3.95 4.99
CA GLY A 16 -29.75 3.42 6.33
C GLY A 16 -30.57 2.15 6.64
N MET A 17 -31.73 1.97 6.00
CA MET A 17 -32.49 0.71 6.07
C MET A 17 -31.80 -0.41 5.29
N GLU A 18 -31.27 -0.13 4.11
CA GLU A 18 -30.50 -1.09 3.32
C GLU A 18 -29.26 -1.57 4.09
N ASP A 19 -28.50 -0.65 4.67
CA ASP A 19 -27.36 -0.97 5.51
C ASP A 19 -27.76 -1.82 6.72
N TYR A 20 -28.86 -1.46 7.40
CA TYR A 20 -29.37 -2.23 8.52
C TYR A 20 -29.76 -3.65 8.11
N PHE A 21 -30.50 -3.82 7.02
CA PHE A 21 -30.87 -5.15 6.52
C PHE A 21 -29.64 -5.95 6.08
N ALA A 22 -28.67 -5.30 5.43
CA ALA A 22 -27.41 -5.94 5.04
C ALA A 22 -26.63 -6.42 6.28
N ASP A 23 -26.60 -5.64 7.34
CA ASP A 23 -25.92 -5.98 8.60
C ASP A 23 -26.61 -7.10 9.37
N GLN A 24 -27.93 -7.10 9.39
CA GLN A 24 -28.75 -8.10 10.11
C GLN A 24 -29.06 -9.35 9.27
N PHE A 25 -28.53 -9.44 8.04
CA PHE A 25 -28.83 -10.58 7.16
C PHE A 25 -28.28 -11.87 7.77
N PRO A 26 -29.13 -12.89 8.00
CA PRO A 26 -28.70 -14.14 8.59
C PRO A 26 -27.56 -14.78 7.81
N LEU A 27 -26.50 -15.21 8.49
CA LEU A 27 -25.33 -15.84 7.88
C LEU A 27 -24.63 -14.95 6.82
N ARG A 28 -24.66 -13.64 6.99
CA ARG A 28 -24.06 -12.66 6.07
C ARG A 28 -22.63 -13.03 5.68
N ASP A 29 -21.82 -13.37 6.67
CA ASP A 29 -20.40 -13.70 6.45
C ASP A 29 -20.25 -15.00 5.64
N ASP A 30 -21.12 -15.98 5.88
CA ASP A 30 -21.13 -17.23 5.12
C ASP A 30 -21.51 -16.99 3.65
N TRP A 31 -22.54 -16.15 3.40
CA TRP A 31 -22.94 -15.77 2.05
C TRP A 31 -21.88 -14.94 1.34
N THR A 32 -21.23 -14.03 2.05
CA THR A 32 -20.13 -13.22 1.52
C THR A 32 -18.94 -14.12 1.18
N GLY A 33 -18.62 -15.07 2.05
CA GLY A 33 -17.58 -16.07 1.82
C GLY A 33 -17.90 -16.98 0.64
N LEU A 34 -19.17 -17.45 0.53
CA LEU A 34 -19.60 -18.28 -0.60
C LEU A 34 -19.50 -17.49 -1.92
N LYS A 35 -19.96 -16.25 -1.95
CA LYS A 35 -19.82 -15.36 -3.11
C LYS A 35 -18.35 -15.20 -3.52
N ALA A 36 -17.48 -14.86 -2.58
CA ALA A 36 -16.06 -14.67 -2.85
C ALA A 36 -15.42 -15.96 -3.43
N ARG A 37 -15.73 -17.12 -2.85
CA ARG A 37 -15.23 -18.41 -3.37
C ARG A 37 -15.75 -18.71 -4.77
N THR A 38 -17.03 -18.43 -5.05
CA THR A 38 -17.60 -18.62 -6.39
C THR A 38 -16.92 -17.71 -7.40
N GLU A 39 -16.70 -16.43 -7.05
CA GLU A 39 -16.00 -15.47 -7.90
C GLU A 39 -14.54 -15.90 -8.16
N GLN A 40 -13.86 -16.46 -7.16
CA GLN A 40 -12.51 -17.03 -7.31
C GLN A 40 -12.50 -18.23 -8.27
N LEU A 41 -13.49 -19.10 -8.19
CA LEU A 41 -13.61 -20.28 -9.07
C LEU A 41 -13.77 -19.90 -10.54
N ILE A 42 -14.45 -18.79 -10.83
CA ILE A 42 -14.57 -18.25 -12.19
C ILE A 42 -13.40 -17.33 -12.61
N GLY A 43 -12.32 -17.30 -11.80
CA GLY A 43 -11.07 -16.64 -12.15
C GLY A 43 -10.93 -15.19 -11.66
N LYS A 44 -11.89 -14.65 -10.89
CA LYS A 44 -11.75 -13.31 -10.32
C LYS A 44 -10.61 -13.27 -9.31
N ARG A 45 -9.70 -12.30 -9.47
CA ARG A 45 -8.53 -12.09 -8.59
C ARG A 45 -8.51 -10.71 -7.95
N LEU A 46 -9.35 -9.77 -8.37
CA LEU A 46 -9.46 -8.43 -7.82
C LEU A 46 -10.76 -8.27 -7.04
N PHE A 47 -10.65 -7.96 -5.75
CA PHE A 47 -11.76 -7.74 -4.82
C PHE A 47 -11.55 -6.43 -4.08
N ASN A 48 -12.46 -5.47 -4.24
CA ASN A 48 -12.37 -4.17 -3.56
C ASN A 48 -10.99 -3.50 -3.65
N ASN A 49 -10.42 -3.46 -4.86
CA ASN A 49 -9.06 -2.95 -5.12
C ASN A 49 -7.92 -3.74 -4.43
N ILE A 50 -8.16 -4.98 -4.06
CA ILE A 50 -7.15 -5.88 -3.49
C ILE A 50 -7.02 -7.10 -4.40
N TYR A 51 -5.82 -7.37 -4.88
CA TYR A 51 -5.48 -8.58 -5.62
C TYR A 51 -5.28 -9.74 -4.65
N LEU A 52 -5.91 -10.86 -4.96
CA LEU A 52 -5.60 -12.15 -4.34
C LEU A 52 -4.44 -12.80 -5.12
N CYS A 53 -3.28 -12.77 -4.53
CA CYS A 53 -2.03 -13.26 -5.10
C CYS A 53 -1.69 -14.68 -4.61
N GLU A 54 -0.63 -15.26 -5.14
CA GLU A 54 -0.15 -16.55 -4.70
C GLU A 54 0.32 -16.53 -3.24
N GLY A 55 0.26 -17.70 -2.56
CA GLY A 55 0.65 -17.83 -1.16
C GLY A 55 -0.26 -17.08 -0.19
N GLU A 56 -1.56 -16.92 -0.54
CA GLU A 56 -2.55 -16.21 0.29
C GLU A 56 -2.15 -14.76 0.60
N THR A 57 -1.43 -14.14 -0.32
CA THR A 57 -0.98 -12.76 -0.20
C THR A 57 -2.02 -11.81 -0.81
N LEU A 58 -2.35 -10.75 -0.10
CA LEU A 58 -3.26 -9.70 -0.52
C LEU A 58 -2.45 -8.45 -0.86
N ILE A 59 -2.50 -8.02 -2.11
CA ILE A 59 -1.78 -6.83 -2.58
C ILE A 59 -2.79 -5.79 -3.03
N SER A 60 -2.75 -4.61 -2.41
CA SER A 60 -3.61 -3.50 -2.81
C SER A 60 -3.25 -3.02 -4.21
N LYS A 61 -4.25 -2.92 -5.10
CA LYS A 61 -4.09 -2.23 -6.38
C LYS A 61 -3.77 -0.76 -6.11
N VAL A 62 -2.78 -0.25 -6.79
CA VAL A 62 -2.46 1.18 -6.75
C VAL A 62 -2.95 1.81 -8.05
N ASP A 63 -3.92 2.70 -7.95
CA ASP A 63 -4.40 3.46 -9.08
C ASP A 63 -3.53 4.70 -9.31
N ALA A 64 -3.46 5.16 -10.55
CA ALA A 64 -2.79 6.42 -10.86
C ALA A 64 -3.46 7.57 -10.10
N PRO A 65 -2.67 8.52 -9.55
CA PRO A 65 -3.24 9.70 -8.93
C PRO A 65 -4.00 10.56 -9.96
N ALA A 66 -4.82 11.47 -9.47
CA ALA A 66 -5.56 12.40 -10.33
C ALA A 66 -4.60 13.21 -11.22
N ASP A 67 -5.03 13.55 -12.42
CA ASP A 67 -4.24 14.25 -13.43
C ASP A 67 -3.49 15.47 -12.88
N GLY A 68 -2.18 15.47 -13.06
CA GLY A 68 -1.29 16.57 -12.65
C GLY A 68 -0.92 16.58 -11.18
N LEU A 69 -1.51 15.74 -10.32
CA LEU A 69 -1.22 15.71 -8.88
C LEU A 69 0.23 15.29 -8.61
N GLU A 70 0.76 14.33 -9.37
CA GLU A 70 2.15 13.89 -9.28
C GLU A 70 3.13 15.04 -9.52
N LYS A 71 2.92 15.77 -10.61
CA LYS A 71 3.76 16.93 -10.96
C LYS A 71 3.63 18.05 -9.96
N ALA A 72 2.40 18.32 -9.46
CA ALA A 72 2.17 19.32 -8.44
C ALA A 72 2.92 18.98 -7.14
N ASN A 73 2.87 17.74 -6.70
CA ASN A 73 3.57 17.29 -5.49
C ASN A 73 5.09 17.43 -5.64
N LEU A 74 5.66 16.98 -6.76
CA LEU A 74 7.10 17.15 -7.03
C LEU A 74 7.51 18.63 -7.10
N ASN A 75 6.67 19.48 -7.68
CA ASN A 75 6.91 20.92 -7.71
C ASN A 75 6.89 21.55 -6.30
N TYR A 76 6.00 21.13 -5.42
CA TYR A 76 6.01 21.58 -4.02
C TYR A 76 7.28 21.14 -3.28
N VAL A 77 7.75 19.92 -3.51
CA VAL A 77 9.01 19.42 -2.94
C VAL A 77 10.19 20.26 -3.45
N SER A 78 10.27 20.53 -4.75
CA SER A 78 11.30 21.38 -5.34
C SER A 78 11.30 22.78 -4.75
N GLN A 79 10.13 23.43 -4.69
CA GLN A 79 10.00 24.77 -4.11
C GLN A 79 10.37 24.81 -2.61
N LEU A 80 10.08 23.75 -1.86
CA LEU A 80 10.47 23.65 -0.46
C LEU A 80 12.00 23.54 -0.35
N ALA A 81 12.62 22.70 -1.19
CA ALA A 81 14.06 22.53 -1.20
C ALA A 81 14.80 23.82 -1.58
N GLU A 82 14.31 24.56 -2.58
CA GLU A 82 14.89 25.85 -3.00
C GLU A 82 14.82 26.93 -1.91
N LYS A 83 13.82 26.86 -1.03
CA LYS A 83 13.62 27.85 0.05
C LYS A 83 14.23 27.42 1.39
N SER A 84 14.75 26.22 1.46
CA SER A 84 15.30 25.65 2.70
C SER A 84 16.82 25.83 2.75
N ASP A 85 17.32 26.36 3.84
CA ASP A 85 18.75 26.40 4.15
C ASP A 85 19.23 25.09 4.82
N ILE A 86 18.31 24.11 5.04
CA ILE A 86 18.61 22.83 5.66
C ILE A 86 18.78 21.78 4.56
N PRO A 87 19.81 20.92 4.64
CA PRO A 87 19.95 19.80 3.70
C PRO A 87 18.69 18.92 3.67
N MET A 88 18.15 18.71 2.48
CA MET A 88 16.95 17.90 2.28
C MET A 88 17.30 16.61 1.52
N TYR A 89 16.66 15.55 1.91
CA TYR A 89 16.73 14.24 1.28
C TYR A 89 15.33 13.81 0.89
N LEU A 90 15.18 13.16 -0.26
CA LEU A 90 13.90 12.67 -0.73
C LEU A 90 13.88 11.15 -0.70
N GLY A 91 12.92 10.57 0.01
CA GLY A 91 12.70 9.14 0.04
C GLY A 91 11.24 8.83 -0.25
N LEU A 92 11.00 8.06 -1.31
CA LEU A 92 9.66 7.58 -1.69
C LEU A 92 9.65 6.07 -1.53
N ILE A 93 8.75 5.58 -0.69
CA ILE A 93 8.64 4.15 -0.39
C ILE A 93 7.67 3.53 -1.40
N PRO A 94 8.11 2.56 -2.23
CA PRO A 94 7.23 1.86 -3.14
C PRO A 94 6.25 0.96 -2.37
N SER A 95 5.08 0.75 -2.93
CA SER A 95 4.12 -0.20 -2.39
C SER A 95 4.52 -1.66 -2.66
N ALA A 96 3.88 -2.61 -1.96
CA ALA A 96 4.02 -4.03 -2.25
C ALA A 96 3.68 -4.37 -3.71
N ALA A 97 2.73 -3.66 -4.33
CA ALA A 97 2.37 -3.86 -5.73
C ALA A 97 3.50 -3.52 -6.71
N GLU A 98 4.43 -2.64 -6.33
CA GLU A 98 5.61 -2.34 -7.14
C GLU A 98 6.74 -3.34 -6.90
N VAL A 99 7.06 -3.60 -5.63
CA VAL A 99 8.18 -4.48 -5.24
C VAL A 99 7.89 -5.96 -5.56
N TRP A 100 6.63 -6.37 -5.38
CA TRP A 100 6.15 -7.74 -5.65
C TRP A 100 5.31 -7.83 -6.92
N ARG A 101 5.69 -7.08 -7.96
CA ARG A 101 4.97 -7.03 -9.24
C ARG A 101 4.83 -8.42 -9.88
N ASP A 102 5.81 -9.28 -9.69
CA ASP A 102 5.83 -10.67 -10.14
C ASP A 102 4.82 -11.57 -9.41
N LYS A 103 4.40 -11.19 -8.21
CA LYS A 103 3.37 -11.92 -7.43
C LYS A 103 1.94 -11.53 -7.84
N LEU A 104 1.78 -10.44 -8.59
CA LEU A 104 0.46 -10.03 -9.06
C LEU A 104 -0.12 -11.03 -10.06
N PRO A 105 -1.45 -11.22 -10.10
CA PRO A 105 -2.09 -12.05 -11.12
C PRO A 105 -1.76 -11.58 -12.53
N GLU A 106 -1.74 -12.51 -13.48
CA GLU A 106 -1.54 -12.19 -14.90
C GLU A 106 -2.58 -11.15 -15.36
N GLY A 107 -2.11 -10.11 -16.05
CA GLY A 107 -2.94 -9.00 -16.49
C GLY A 107 -3.37 -8.02 -15.41
N ALA A 108 -2.81 -8.13 -14.18
CA ALA A 108 -3.10 -7.17 -13.13
C ALA A 108 -2.61 -5.76 -13.50
N GLU A 109 -3.49 -4.80 -13.35
CA GLU A 109 -3.18 -3.39 -13.56
C GLU A 109 -2.73 -2.75 -12.24
N SER A 110 -1.64 -2.03 -12.26
CA SER A 110 -1.17 -1.18 -11.16
C SER A 110 -0.41 0.00 -11.73
N TRP A 111 -0.51 1.14 -11.06
CA TRP A 111 0.23 2.33 -11.44
C TRP A 111 1.75 2.07 -11.44
N ASP A 112 2.44 2.59 -12.46
CA ASP A 112 3.91 2.49 -12.58
C ASP A 112 4.56 3.49 -11.62
N GLN A 113 4.90 3.01 -10.43
CA GLN A 113 5.57 3.83 -9.41
C GLN A 113 7.03 4.10 -9.76
N ASN A 114 7.69 3.21 -10.52
CA ASN A 114 9.07 3.43 -10.93
C ASN A 114 9.21 4.62 -11.87
N ALA A 115 8.23 4.84 -12.76
CA ALA A 115 8.21 6.04 -13.60
C ALA A 115 8.11 7.33 -12.76
N TYR A 116 7.34 7.31 -11.68
CA TYR A 116 7.24 8.44 -10.74
C TYR A 116 8.53 8.64 -9.93
N LEU A 117 9.14 7.55 -9.45
CA LEU A 117 10.43 7.60 -8.75
C LEU A 117 11.53 8.20 -9.64
N ALA A 118 11.56 7.85 -10.94
CA ALA A 118 12.48 8.43 -11.90
C ALA A 118 12.25 9.93 -12.10
N GLN A 119 11.00 10.40 -12.11
CA GLN A 119 10.69 11.83 -12.15
C GLN A 119 11.17 12.55 -10.88
N ALA A 120 10.96 11.95 -9.69
CA ALA A 120 11.41 12.48 -8.42
C ALA A 120 12.94 12.61 -8.35
N ALA A 121 13.67 11.63 -8.88
CA ALA A 121 15.15 11.70 -9.00
C ALA A 121 15.61 12.87 -9.87
N GLY A 122 14.82 13.28 -10.84
CA GLY A 122 15.08 14.46 -11.69
C GLY A 122 15.07 15.81 -10.95
N LEU A 123 14.59 15.87 -9.70
CA LEU A 123 14.62 17.09 -8.88
C LEU A 123 16.03 17.48 -8.41
N GLY A 124 17.02 16.60 -8.54
CA GLY A 124 18.40 16.86 -8.11
C GLY A 124 18.62 16.84 -6.60
N LEU A 125 17.63 16.39 -5.83
CA LEU A 125 17.77 16.15 -4.40
C LEU A 125 18.46 14.81 -4.15
N PRO A 126 19.27 14.66 -3.10
CA PRO A 126 19.75 13.35 -2.69
C PRO A 126 18.58 12.41 -2.43
N MET A 127 18.53 11.30 -3.17
CA MET A 127 17.47 10.30 -3.10
C MET A 127 17.86 9.15 -2.18
N ILE A 128 16.90 8.69 -1.37
CA ILE A 128 16.99 7.41 -0.66
C ILE A 128 16.32 6.38 -1.55
N ASP A 129 17.09 5.43 -2.07
CA ASP A 129 16.57 4.42 -2.99
C ASP A 129 15.94 3.25 -2.24
N PHE A 130 14.74 3.50 -1.68
CA PHE A 130 13.94 2.46 -1.05
C PHE A 130 13.50 1.38 -2.04
N SER A 131 13.35 1.73 -3.33
CA SER A 131 12.93 0.78 -4.35
C SER A 131 13.99 -0.30 -4.56
N ALA A 132 15.25 0.10 -4.76
CA ALA A 132 16.36 -0.85 -4.90
C ALA A 132 16.53 -1.68 -3.61
N ALA A 133 16.51 -1.03 -2.44
CA ALA A 133 16.69 -1.70 -1.16
C ALA A 133 15.62 -2.77 -0.90
N LEU A 134 14.36 -2.49 -1.18
CA LEU A 134 13.26 -3.45 -0.97
C LEU A 134 13.23 -4.53 -2.06
N THR A 135 13.47 -4.16 -3.31
CA THR A 135 13.46 -5.12 -4.42
C THR A 135 14.58 -6.16 -4.30
N ALA A 136 15.75 -5.75 -3.78
CA ALA A 136 16.86 -6.68 -3.52
C ALA A 136 16.51 -7.80 -2.53
N HIS A 137 15.45 -7.63 -1.73
CA HIS A 137 14.97 -8.54 -0.71
C HIS A 137 13.50 -8.97 -0.94
N ALA A 138 13.04 -8.93 -2.19
CA ALA A 138 11.65 -9.23 -2.55
C ALA A 138 11.24 -10.69 -2.27
N ASP A 139 12.20 -11.60 -2.11
CA ASP A 139 12.02 -13.00 -1.73
C ASP A 139 11.82 -13.20 -0.23
N GLU A 140 12.06 -12.17 0.58
CA GLU A 140 11.89 -12.17 2.02
C GLU A 140 10.53 -11.60 2.45
N PRO A 141 10.07 -11.84 3.70
CA PRO A 141 8.79 -11.32 4.19
C PRO A 141 8.89 -9.82 4.57
N ILE A 142 9.22 -8.98 3.60
CA ILE A 142 9.42 -7.53 3.79
C ILE A 142 8.13 -6.73 3.84
N PHE A 143 7.01 -7.28 3.41
CA PHE A 143 5.65 -6.75 3.60
C PHE A 143 4.79 -7.78 4.32
N TYR A 144 3.75 -7.33 5.02
CA TYR A 144 2.73 -8.22 5.56
C TYR A 144 1.90 -8.83 4.42
N ARG A 145 1.47 -10.08 4.59
CA ARG A 145 0.69 -10.79 3.56
C ARG A 145 -0.72 -10.25 3.39
N THR A 146 -1.31 -9.68 4.42
CA THR A 146 -2.71 -9.23 4.46
C THR A 146 -2.86 -7.75 4.78
N ASP A 147 -1.75 -7.02 4.81
CA ASP A 147 -1.71 -5.60 5.08
C ASP A 147 -0.73 -4.90 4.12
N HIS A 148 -0.97 -3.63 3.81
CA HIS A 148 -0.17 -2.87 2.84
C HIS A 148 1.15 -2.33 3.41
N HIS A 149 1.40 -2.49 4.70
CA HIS A 149 2.61 -2.01 5.34
C HIS A 149 3.78 -2.99 5.16
N TRP A 150 4.98 -2.44 5.18
CA TRP A 150 6.18 -3.24 5.34
C TRP A 150 6.28 -3.83 6.75
N THR A 151 6.99 -4.94 6.85
CA THR A 151 7.31 -5.56 8.14
C THR A 151 8.48 -4.83 8.82
N SER A 152 8.81 -5.24 10.04
CA SER A 152 10.03 -4.78 10.70
C SER A 152 11.29 -5.08 9.88
N LEU A 153 11.29 -6.18 9.12
CA LEU A 153 12.39 -6.55 8.22
C LEU A 153 12.47 -5.58 7.03
N GLY A 154 11.34 -5.27 6.38
CA GLY A 154 11.30 -4.26 5.32
C GLY A 154 11.75 -2.88 5.82
N ALA A 155 11.30 -2.48 7.02
CA ALA A 155 11.72 -1.24 7.66
C ALA A 155 13.22 -1.23 7.97
N PHE A 156 13.81 -2.36 8.35
CA PHE A 156 15.25 -2.51 8.58
C PHE A 156 16.05 -2.23 7.29
N TYR A 157 15.65 -2.80 6.15
CA TYR A 157 16.30 -2.52 4.87
C TYR A 157 16.13 -1.07 4.45
N GLY A 158 14.94 -0.51 4.63
CA GLY A 158 14.69 0.91 4.40
C GLY A 158 15.55 1.82 5.27
N ALA A 159 15.71 1.49 6.56
CA ALA A 159 16.57 2.24 7.46
C ALA A 159 18.04 2.21 6.99
N ASN A 160 18.53 1.08 6.53
CA ASN A 160 19.89 0.96 6.00
C ASN A 160 20.08 1.80 4.73
N ALA A 161 19.11 1.83 3.81
CA ALA A 161 19.15 2.70 2.64
C ALA A 161 19.23 4.20 3.04
N LEU A 162 18.50 4.61 4.06
CA LEU A 162 18.60 5.97 4.62
C LEU A 162 19.97 6.23 5.21
N LEU A 163 20.50 5.32 6.03
CA LEU A 163 21.81 5.48 6.68
C LEU A 163 22.95 5.58 5.66
N GLU A 164 22.88 4.82 4.57
CA GLU A 164 23.82 4.88 3.46
C GLU A 164 23.89 6.29 2.86
N VAL A 165 22.75 6.88 2.52
CA VAL A 165 22.67 8.23 1.96
C VAL A 165 23.17 9.29 2.95
N LEU A 166 22.98 9.06 4.25
CA LEU A 166 23.51 9.93 5.32
C LEU A 166 25.00 9.70 5.64
N GLY A 167 25.67 8.77 4.94
CA GLY A 167 27.07 8.41 5.22
C GLY A 167 27.26 7.82 6.62
N ARG A 168 26.26 7.12 7.13
CA ARG A 168 26.27 6.46 8.44
C ARG A 168 26.53 4.96 8.29
N GLU A 169 27.00 4.33 9.35
CA GLU A 169 27.20 2.88 9.39
C GLU A 169 25.84 2.17 9.34
N SER A 170 25.75 1.13 8.50
CA SER A 170 24.56 0.31 8.36
C SER A 170 24.30 -0.50 9.63
N LEU A 171 23.03 -0.67 9.95
CA LEU A 171 22.59 -1.57 11.01
C LEU A 171 22.90 -3.02 10.62
N LYS A 172 23.26 -3.82 11.60
CA LYS A 172 23.49 -5.26 11.42
C LYS A 172 22.34 -6.03 12.02
N GLN A 173 21.77 -6.95 11.25
CA GLN A 173 20.60 -7.72 11.68
C GLN A 173 20.90 -8.53 12.96
N GLU A 174 22.11 -9.03 13.10
CA GLU A 174 22.57 -9.79 14.27
C GLU A 174 22.58 -8.97 15.57
N SER A 175 22.52 -7.63 15.46
CA SER A 175 22.44 -6.74 16.61
C SER A 175 21.04 -6.64 17.22
N PHE A 176 20.05 -7.26 16.59
CA PHE A 176 18.67 -7.24 17.03
C PHE A 176 18.20 -8.61 17.47
N THR A 177 17.47 -8.65 18.59
CA THR A 177 16.80 -9.87 19.03
C THR A 177 15.34 -9.77 18.60
N PRO A 178 14.84 -10.67 17.73
CA PRO A 178 13.45 -10.62 17.32
C PRO A 178 12.53 -11.01 18.49
N GLU A 179 11.50 -10.20 18.71
CA GLU A 179 10.42 -10.50 19.64
C GLU A 179 9.11 -10.66 18.87
N ILE A 180 8.35 -11.69 19.24
CA ILE A 180 7.01 -11.86 18.69
C ILE A 180 6.06 -10.96 19.47
N ALA A 181 5.70 -9.82 18.89
CA ALA A 181 4.78 -8.87 19.52
C ALA A 181 3.33 -9.39 19.55
N SER A 182 2.93 -10.18 18.57
CA SER A 182 1.60 -10.81 18.49
C SER A 182 1.65 -12.03 17.57
N THR A 183 0.87 -13.05 17.91
CA THR A 183 0.61 -14.21 17.04
C THR A 183 -0.65 -14.06 16.20
N SER A 184 -1.39 -12.98 16.39
CA SER A 184 -2.65 -12.67 15.68
C SER A 184 -2.47 -11.81 14.43
N PHE A 185 -1.28 -11.26 14.20
CA PHE A 185 -0.91 -10.60 12.94
C PHE A 185 -0.24 -11.63 12.02
N VAL A 186 -0.97 -12.07 11.04
CA VAL A 186 -0.48 -13.04 10.04
C VAL A 186 -0.55 -12.40 8.65
#